data_0372fcfa8b465e29968f314018ce58e0
#
_entry.id   0372fcfa8b465e29968f314018ce58e0
#
_cell.length_a   1.000
_cell.length_b   1.000
_cell.length_c   1.000
_cell.angle_alpha   90.00
_cell.angle_beta   90.00
_cell.angle_gamma   90.00
#
_symmetry.space_group_name_H-M   'P 1'
#
loop_
_entity.id
_entity.type
_entity.pdbx_description
1 polymer ?
#
loop_
_entity_poly.entity_id
_entity_poly.type
_entity_poly.pdbx_seq_one_letter_code
_entity_poly.pdbx_strand_id
1 'polypeptide(L)'
;MAEDEETATARYLAGHVSTQLMLKTMFEIIATMADDPDAYRSGMRKKLLELADSMPLAPMVAARERKVRAFVKETVGNLLINQRPN
;
A
#
# COMPACT_ATOMS: atom_id res chain seq x y z
N MET A 1 18.39 17.90 21.63
CA MET A 1 17.00 18.10 22.07
C MET A 1 16.10 17.06 21.47
N ALA A 2 15.26 16.45 22.28
CA ALA A 2 14.27 15.51 21.78
C ALA A 2 13.20 16.28 21.02
N GLU A 3 12.73 15.71 19.90
CA GLU A 3 11.57 16.24 19.20
C GLU A 3 10.35 16.14 20.11
N ASP A 4 9.43 17.09 19.99
CA ASP A 4 8.15 16.93 20.65
C ASP A 4 7.35 15.82 19.97
N GLU A 5 6.33 15.33 20.64
CA GLU A 5 5.53 14.21 20.18
C GLU A 5 4.80 14.53 18.87
N GLU A 6 4.32 15.77 18.74
CA GLU A 6 3.62 16.19 17.51
C GLU A 6 4.55 16.21 16.32
N THR A 7 5.78 16.73 16.47
CA THR A 7 6.76 16.76 15.39
C THR A 7 7.19 15.35 14.99
N ALA A 8 7.43 14.47 15.96
CA ALA A 8 7.77 13.08 15.68
C ALA A 8 6.67 12.36 14.92
N THR A 9 5.41 12.57 15.33
CA THR A 9 4.25 11.98 14.66
C THR A 9 4.11 12.50 13.22
N ALA A 10 4.25 13.82 13.05
CA ALA A 10 4.17 14.42 11.70
C ALA A 10 5.26 13.89 10.79
N ARG A 11 6.48 13.72 11.31
CA ARG A 11 7.60 13.17 10.54
C ARG A 11 7.36 11.73 10.14
N TYR A 12 6.83 10.92 11.04
CA TYR A 12 6.46 9.54 10.76
C TYR A 12 5.39 9.46 9.65
N LEU A 13 4.34 10.27 9.79
CA LEU A 13 3.26 10.30 8.80
C LEU A 13 3.75 10.80 7.44
N ALA A 14 4.64 11.79 7.43
CA ALA A 14 5.22 12.29 6.19
C ALA A 14 6.02 11.20 5.47
N GLY A 15 6.80 10.41 6.20
CA GLY A 15 7.54 9.28 5.64
C GLY A 15 6.60 8.24 5.04
N HIS A 16 5.53 7.91 5.76
CA HIS A 16 4.54 6.95 5.30
C HIS A 16 3.83 7.44 4.02
N VAL A 17 3.38 8.68 4.01
CA VAL A 17 2.72 9.27 2.85
C VAL A 17 3.67 9.34 1.65
N SER A 18 4.93 9.72 1.90
CA SER A 18 5.93 9.79 0.84
C SER A 18 6.18 8.42 0.20
N THR A 19 6.27 7.38 1.02
CA THR A 19 6.45 6.00 0.54
C THR A 19 5.26 5.58 -0.31
N GLN A 20 4.05 5.83 0.14
CA GLN A 20 2.84 5.51 -0.61
C GLN A 20 2.79 6.25 -1.94
N LEU A 21 3.14 7.54 -1.92
CA LEU A 21 3.15 8.34 -3.14
C LEU A 21 4.16 7.81 -4.16
N MET A 22 5.35 7.46 -3.71
CA MET A 22 6.38 6.90 -4.58
C MET A 22 5.96 5.59 -5.19
N LEU A 23 5.42 4.67 -4.36
CA LEU A 23 4.96 3.36 -4.84
C LEU A 23 3.83 3.51 -5.84
N LYS A 24 2.87 4.36 -5.56
CA LYS A 24 1.73 4.61 -6.44
C LYS A 24 2.20 5.19 -7.78
N THR A 25 3.11 6.15 -7.74
CA THR A 25 3.66 6.78 -8.94
C THR A 25 4.42 5.76 -9.79
N MET A 26 5.29 4.97 -9.17
CA MET A 26 6.05 3.94 -9.87
C MET A 26 5.12 2.90 -10.50
N PHE A 27 4.11 2.47 -9.75
CA PHE A 27 3.11 1.52 -10.25
C PHE A 27 2.39 2.08 -11.48
N GLU A 28 1.97 3.35 -11.43
CA GLU A 28 1.29 3.98 -12.55
C GLU A 28 2.18 4.13 -13.79
N ILE A 29 3.45 4.44 -13.60
CA ILE A 29 4.40 4.51 -14.71
C ILE A 29 4.50 3.15 -15.40
N ILE A 30 4.65 2.08 -14.62
CA ILE A 30 4.73 0.72 -15.17
C ILE A 30 3.42 0.35 -15.88
N ALA A 31 2.28 0.68 -15.26
CA ALA A 31 0.98 0.37 -15.84
C ALA A 31 0.78 1.04 -17.20
N THR A 32 1.22 2.30 -17.34
CA THR A 32 1.08 3.01 -18.63
C THR A 32 1.95 2.42 -19.74
N MET A 33 2.96 1.63 -19.38
CA MET A 33 3.81 0.95 -20.35
C MET A 33 3.22 -0.40 -20.79
N ALA A 34 2.18 -0.87 -20.15
CA ALA A 34 1.54 -2.13 -20.52
C ALA A 34 0.61 -1.94 -21.71
N ASP A 35 0.38 -3.01 -22.48
CA ASP A 35 -0.52 -2.97 -23.63
C ASP A 35 -1.94 -2.62 -23.22
N ASP A 36 -2.38 -3.13 -22.07
CA ASP A 36 -3.68 -2.81 -21.48
C ASP A 36 -3.47 -2.37 -20.03
N PRO A 37 -3.32 -1.05 -19.80
CA PRO A 37 -3.06 -0.54 -18.45
C PRO A 37 -4.12 -0.91 -17.41
N ASP A 38 -5.39 -0.93 -17.77
CA ASP A 38 -6.45 -1.26 -16.83
C ASP A 38 -6.41 -2.74 -16.44
N ALA A 39 -6.15 -3.62 -17.39
CA ALA A 39 -5.98 -5.04 -17.11
C ALA A 39 -4.75 -5.28 -16.23
N TYR A 40 -3.65 -4.55 -16.50
CA TYR A 40 -2.45 -4.64 -15.67
C TYR A 40 -2.75 -4.23 -14.21
N ARG A 41 -3.44 -3.10 -14.02
CA ARG A 41 -3.78 -2.61 -12.67
C ARG A 41 -4.64 -3.61 -11.92
N SER A 42 -5.68 -4.13 -12.58
CA SER A 42 -6.58 -5.11 -11.97
C SER A 42 -5.87 -6.41 -11.61
N GLY A 43 -5.04 -6.91 -12.52
CA GLY A 43 -4.28 -8.14 -12.29
C GLY A 43 -3.27 -8.00 -11.16
N MET A 44 -2.56 -6.88 -11.12
CA MET A 44 -1.59 -6.61 -10.06
C MET A 44 -2.28 -6.46 -8.70
N ARG A 45 -3.40 -5.74 -8.66
CA ARG A 45 -4.16 -5.56 -7.44
C ARG A 45 -4.61 -6.92 -6.89
N LYS A 46 -5.17 -7.77 -7.75
CA LYS A 46 -5.61 -9.11 -7.36
C LYS A 46 -4.45 -9.93 -6.80
N LYS A 47 -3.32 -9.92 -7.49
CA LYS A 47 -2.14 -10.67 -7.06
C LYS A 47 -1.61 -10.18 -5.72
N LEU A 48 -1.54 -8.87 -5.52
CA LEU A 48 -1.04 -8.32 -4.27
C LEU A 48 -1.99 -8.58 -3.11
N LEU A 49 -3.30 -8.58 -3.34
CA LEU A 49 -4.26 -8.96 -2.30
C LEU A 49 -4.14 -10.44 -1.94
N GLU A 50 -3.90 -11.31 -2.90
CA GLU A 50 -3.64 -12.72 -2.64
C GLU A 50 -2.36 -12.90 -1.82
N LEU A 51 -1.30 -12.18 -2.17
CA LEU A 51 -0.03 -12.23 -1.44
C LEU A 51 -0.19 -11.70 -0.02
N ALA A 52 -1.02 -10.68 0.19
CA ALA A 52 -1.28 -10.14 1.52
C ALA A 52 -1.93 -11.18 2.43
N ASP A 53 -2.72 -12.11 1.88
CA ASP A 53 -3.31 -13.18 2.66
C ASP A 53 -2.31 -14.30 3.00
N SER A 54 -1.30 -14.51 2.18
CA SER A 54 -0.40 -15.65 2.32
C SER A 54 1.00 -15.28 2.80
N MET A 55 1.39 -14.00 2.79
CA MET A 55 2.74 -13.62 3.17
C MET A 55 3.05 -13.96 4.63
N PRO A 56 4.26 -14.46 4.92
CA PRO A 56 4.64 -14.70 6.31
C PRO A 56 4.72 -13.39 7.09
N LEU A 57 4.18 -13.39 8.29
CA LEU A 57 4.29 -12.27 9.21
C LEU A 57 5.09 -12.71 10.44
N ALA A 58 5.65 -11.73 11.15
CA ALA A 58 6.29 -12.01 12.43
C ALA A 58 5.28 -12.70 13.37
N PRO A 59 5.72 -13.61 14.24
CA PRO A 59 4.79 -14.28 15.16
C PRO A 59 3.99 -13.26 16.00
N MET A 60 2.69 -13.47 16.05
CA MET A 60 1.78 -12.61 16.83
C MET A 60 0.50 -13.38 17.11
N VAL A 61 -0.30 -12.86 18.03
CA VAL A 61 -1.59 -13.49 18.34
C VAL A 61 -2.52 -13.42 17.12
N ALA A 62 -3.38 -14.42 16.96
CA ALA A 62 -4.22 -14.56 15.77
C ALA A 62 -5.12 -13.35 15.50
N ALA A 63 -5.65 -12.73 16.56
CA ALA A 63 -6.50 -11.55 16.39
C ALA A 63 -5.72 -10.38 15.79
N ARG A 64 -4.47 -10.18 16.22
CA ARG A 64 -3.61 -9.13 15.69
C ARG A 64 -3.22 -9.43 14.26
N GLU A 65 -2.89 -10.67 13.95
CA GLU A 65 -2.54 -11.08 12.59
C GLU A 65 -3.67 -10.77 11.62
N ARG A 66 -4.90 -11.10 11.99
CA ARG A 66 -6.07 -10.80 11.15
C ARG A 66 -6.20 -9.30 10.90
N LYS A 67 -6.02 -8.47 11.92
CA LYS A 67 -6.08 -7.01 11.77
C LYS A 67 -4.97 -6.48 10.87
N VAL A 68 -3.75 -6.97 11.05
CA VAL A 68 -2.61 -6.55 10.23
C VAL A 68 -2.88 -6.89 8.77
N ARG A 69 -3.33 -8.12 8.49
CA ARG A 69 -3.62 -8.51 7.11
C ARG A 69 -4.74 -7.67 6.51
N ALA A 70 -5.78 -7.38 7.29
CA ALA A 70 -6.89 -6.55 6.83
C ALA A 70 -6.41 -5.14 6.47
N PHE A 71 -5.56 -4.54 7.30
CA PHE A 71 -5.01 -3.21 7.03
C PHE A 71 -4.05 -3.22 5.85
N VAL A 72 -3.24 -4.27 5.68
CA VAL A 72 -2.38 -4.41 4.51
C VAL A 72 -3.22 -4.46 3.24
N LYS A 73 -4.29 -5.25 3.23
CA LYS A 73 -5.17 -5.36 2.06
C LYS A 73 -5.87 -4.03 1.77
N GLU A 74 -6.31 -3.32 2.79
CA GLU A 74 -6.91 -2.01 2.64
C GLU A 74 -5.92 -1.01 2.03
N THR A 75 -4.70 -0.98 2.55
CA THR A 75 -3.66 -0.09 2.06
C THR A 75 -3.30 -0.39 0.61
N VAL A 76 -3.09 -1.66 0.29
CA VAL A 76 -2.79 -2.09 -1.08
C VAL A 76 -3.95 -1.73 -2.01
N GLY A 77 -5.18 -1.99 -1.59
CA GLY A 77 -6.35 -1.64 -2.37
C GLY A 77 -6.42 -0.15 -2.68
N ASN A 78 -6.13 0.68 -1.68
CA ASN A 78 -6.15 2.14 -1.85
C ASN A 78 -5.02 2.64 -2.75
N LEU A 79 -3.84 2.02 -2.66
CA LEU A 79 -2.70 2.40 -3.50
C LEU A 79 -2.94 2.07 -4.98
N LEU A 80 -3.67 1.01 -5.26
CA LEU A 80 -3.86 0.50 -6.61
C LEU A 80 -5.23 0.83 -7.19
N ILE A 81 -5.98 1.72 -6.56
CA ILE A 81 -7.22 2.21 -7.14
C ILE A 81 -6.89 3.00 -8.40
N ASN A 82 -7.58 2.66 -9.47
CA ASN A 82 -7.48 3.38 -10.73
C ASN A 82 -8.20 4.71 -10.57
N GLN A 83 -7.43 5.76 -10.29
CA GLN A 83 -7.97 7.11 -10.19
C GLN A 83 -7.85 7.78 -11.55
N ARG A 84 -8.92 7.72 -12.32
CA ARG A 84 -8.99 8.51 -13.52
C ARG A 84 -9.49 9.90 -13.17
N PRO A 85 -8.83 10.94 -13.65
CA PRO A 85 -9.41 12.27 -13.55
C PRO A 85 -10.70 12.30 -14.36
N ASN A 86 -11.73 12.72 -13.71
CA ASN A 86 -13.02 12.89 -14.38
C ASN A 86 -13.02 14.21 -15.16
#